data_154dbdf61a88788397dbfd73a0ec10f1
#
_entry.id   154dbdf61a88788397dbfd73a0ec10f1
#
_cell.length_a   1.000
_cell.length_b   1.000
_cell.length_c   1.000
_cell.angle_alpha   90.00
_cell.angle_beta   90.00
_cell.angle_gamma   90.00
#
_symmetry.space_group_name_H-M   'P 1'
#
loop_
_entity.id
_entity.type
_entity.pdbx_description
1 polymer ?
#
loop_
_entity_poly.entity_id
_entity_poly.type
_entity_poly.pdbx_seq_one_letter_code
_entity_poly.pdbx_strand_id
1 'polypeptide(L)'
;MERKAIIAIIVIVVAVAAIAGGIEYHSLTSKPAKPSIVFSGWVSSGEEYTFDVQMVNDFNVMHTNVSIKFVPITSNYYGTLETELSSNSGPGVFYMENDVLPEFVKGGYLMDLTPVLKANATYNLSGFTPQIVDTFMQHSQLYAAPKDWSPLFVLFNKNIFNAEHVPYPTNDSVWNWTVFKHTLVLLKQNETMLPNGGHGYYPMVVGPQFARILAFMHEAGGQWINKNGTGASSNSGGLKTAINFWYGLYSSGLAGLNSNLSAGWNGGDFASGKVGMVVTGTWTVPVLMANGSAFKNDTSSIGYAFMPWDMQNATMMFNVGLAINSHLTSTQRWIAEQFIMFFTGPSGEKLWVSKGLALPSRTAILESSWYKTNFPIQSFAGEQFPHAYGWNYNTTNFQATESAAHSVIVDLFAGKITPTQAYDQIINETDANLKGTSTL
;
A
#
# COMPACT_ATOMS: atom_id res chain seq x y z
N MET A 1 3.13 -66.31 42.49
CA MET A 1 3.64 -65.20 41.64
C MET A 1 3.10 -65.24 40.20
N GLU A 2 2.82 -66.41 39.66
CA GLU A 2 2.39 -66.52 38.23
C GLU A 2 1.02 -65.90 37.85
N ARG A 3 0.00 -65.99 38.71
CA ARG A 3 -1.33 -65.40 38.38
C ARG A 3 -1.30 -63.89 38.28
N LYS A 4 -0.48 -63.17 39.05
CA LYS A 4 -0.37 -61.71 38.96
C LYS A 4 0.39 -61.25 37.72
N ALA A 5 1.36 -62.02 37.24
CA ALA A 5 2.11 -61.78 36.04
C ALA A 5 1.21 -61.94 34.76
N ILE A 6 0.37 -63.01 34.75
CA ILE A 6 -0.55 -63.25 33.62
C ILE A 6 -1.61 -62.16 33.52
N ILE A 7 -2.15 -61.66 34.64
CA ILE A 7 -3.13 -60.55 34.63
C ILE A 7 -2.47 -59.26 34.16
N ALA A 8 -1.21 -58.98 34.54
CA ALA A 8 -0.49 -57.81 34.08
C ALA A 8 -0.22 -57.83 32.56
N ILE A 9 0.10 -59.01 32.00
CA ILE A 9 0.32 -59.18 30.55
C ILE A 9 -0.97 -59.00 29.78
N ILE A 10 -2.10 -59.55 30.26
CA ILE A 10 -3.41 -59.40 29.62
C ILE A 10 -3.86 -57.91 29.62
N VAL A 11 -3.64 -57.21 30.72
CA VAL A 11 -3.98 -55.76 30.80
C VAL A 11 -3.13 -54.94 29.82
N ILE A 12 -1.84 -55.25 29.71
CA ILE A 12 -0.96 -54.57 28.75
C ILE A 12 -1.37 -54.84 27.30
N VAL A 13 -1.70 -56.10 26.95
CA VAL A 13 -2.15 -56.47 25.61
C VAL A 13 -3.48 -55.80 25.25
N VAL A 14 -4.41 -55.73 26.18
CA VAL A 14 -5.70 -55.04 25.95
C VAL A 14 -5.51 -53.53 25.84
N ALA A 15 -4.61 -52.92 26.63
CA ALA A 15 -4.29 -51.50 26.51
C ALA A 15 -3.60 -51.16 25.17
N VAL A 16 -2.65 -52.01 24.72
CA VAL A 16 -2.00 -51.84 23.39
C VAL A 16 -2.99 -52.01 22.26
N ALA A 17 -3.90 -53.00 22.35
CA ALA A 17 -4.93 -53.22 21.34
C ALA A 17 -5.95 -52.05 21.33
N ALA A 18 -6.29 -51.47 22.49
CA ALA A 18 -7.18 -50.31 22.57
C ALA A 18 -6.50 -49.04 22.02
N ILE A 19 -5.20 -48.85 22.24
CA ILE A 19 -4.42 -47.74 21.67
C ILE A 19 -4.26 -47.93 20.16
N ALA A 20 -3.94 -49.12 19.67
CA ALA A 20 -3.82 -49.40 18.24
C ALA A 20 -5.16 -49.27 17.53
N GLY A 21 -6.26 -49.80 18.08
CA GLY A 21 -7.60 -49.66 17.56
C GLY A 21 -8.10 -48.18 17.60
N GLY A 22 -7.72 -47.43 18.63
CA GLY A 22 -8.01 -45.99 18.77
C GLY A 22 -7.24 -45.17 17.73
N ILE A 23 -6.00 -45.52 17.43
CA ILE A 23 -5.19 -44.87 16.38
C ILE A 23 -5.76 -45.20 14.99
N GLU A 24 -6.08 -46.47 14.70
CA GLU A 24 -6.73 -46.84 13.42
C GLU A 24 -8.12 -46.20 13.27
N TYR A 25 -8.94 -46.19 14.32
CA TYR A 25 -10.26 -45.58 14.29
C TYR A 25 -10.15 -44.05 14.08
N HIS A 26 -9.18 -43.39 14.70
CA HIS A 26 -8.92 -41.96 14.52
C HIS A 26 -8.38 -41.66 13.12
N SER A 27 -7.54 -42.54 12.55
CA SER A 27 -7.06 -42.37 11.16
C SER A 27 -8.12 -42.63 10.11
N LEU A 28 -9.09 -43.52 10.39
CA LEU A 28 -10.21 -43.85 9.50
C LEU A 28 -11.35 -42.82 9.57
N THR A 29 -11.44 -42.00 10.63
CA THR A 29 -12.51 -41.04 10.81
C THR A 29 -12.06 -39.58 10.58
N SER A 30 -10.76 -39.30 10.49
CA SER A 30 -10.28 -37.97 10.12
C SER A 30 -10.51 -37.74 8.63
N LYS A 31 -11.48 -36.90 8.27
CA LYS A 31 -11.56 -36.37 6.91
C LYS A 31 -10.17 -35.86 6.54
N PRO A 32 -9.63 -36.25 5.35
CA PRO A 32 -8.36 -35.69 4.91
C PRO A 32 -8.45 -34.15 4.94
N ALA A 33 -7.42 -33.53 5.49
CA ALA A 33 -7.35 -32.09 5.57
C ALA A 33 -7.53 -31.50 4.16
N LYS A 34 -8.42 -30.52 4.02
CA LYS A 34 -8.62 -29.87 2.71
C LYS A 34 -7.31 -29.23 2.26
N PRO A 35 -6.95 -29.35 0.98
CA PRO A 35 -5.85 -28.57 0.43
C PRO A 35 -6.03 -27.09 0.75
N SER A 36 -4.96 -26.45 1.18
CA SER A 36 -5.04 -25.06 1.63
C SER A 36 -3.80 -24.27 1.23
N ILE A 37 -3.98 -22.95 1.10
CA ILE A 37 -2.89 -21.98 0.97
C ILE A 37 -3.10 -20.83 1.96
N VAL A 38 -2.03 -20.08 2.18
CA VAL A 38 -2.07 -18.80 2.89
C VAL A 38 -2.14 -17.67 1.86
N PHE A 39 -2.98 -16.69 2.14
CA PHE A 39 -2.96 -15.38 1.52
C PHE A 39 -2.37 -14.39 2.52
N SER A 40 -1.42 -13.55 2.09
CA SER A 40 -0.78 -12.54 2.92
C SER A 40 -0.82 -11.16 2.27
N GLY A 41 -0.96 -10.15 3.11
CA GLY A 41 -0.87 -8.74 2.75
C GLY A 41 -0.42 -7.95 3.97
N TRP A 42 -0.10 -6.67 3.80
CA TRP A 42 -0.05 -5.76 4.93
C TRP A 42 -1.47 -5.39 5.38
N VAL A 43 -1.56 -4.69 6.49
CA VAL A 43 -2.82 -4.15 7.01
C VAL A 43 -2.61 -2.69 7.38
N SER A 44 -3.17 -1.77 6.59
CA SER A 44 -3.09 -0.33 6.84
C SER A 44 -4.12 0.14 7.87
N SER A 45 -5.22 -0.61 8.03
CA SER A 45 -6.32 -0.29 8.96
C SER A 45 -7.08 -1.55 9.38
N GLY A 46 -7.88 -1.43 10.46
CA GLY A 46 -8.77 -2.51 10.87
C GLY A 46 -9.84 -2.84 9.84
N GLU A 47 -10.25 -1.85 9.05
CA GLU A 47 -11.19 -2.01 7.93
C GLU A 47 -10.57 -2.87 6.83
N GLU A 48 -9.33 -2.60 6.42
CA GLU A 48 -8.63 -3.42 5.42
C GLU A 48 -8.51 -4.88 5.86
N TYR A 49 -8.07 -5.11 7.11
CA TYR A 49 -8.04 -6.47 7.66
C TYR A 49 -9.39 -7.20 7.56
N THR A 50 -10.46 -6.50 7.91
CA THR A 50 -11.81 -7.07 7.87
C THR A 50 -12.22 -7.44 6.44
N PHE A 51 -11.80 -6.64 5.44
CA PHE A 51 -12.13 -6.89 4.05
C PHE A 51 -11.32 -8.04 3.45
N ASP A 52 -10.04 -8.15 3.77
CA ASP A 52 -9.23 -9.30 3.38
C ASP A 52 -9.80 -10.60 3.93
N VAL A 53 -10.19 -10.59 5.22
CA VAL A 53 -10.87 -11.74 5.84
C VAL A 53 -12.20 -12.04 5.16
N GLN A 54 -12.99 -11.01 4.79
CA GLN A 54 -14.23 -11.19 4.05
C GLN A 54 -13.99 -11.83 2.69
N MET A 55 -13.04 -11.34 1.89
CA MET A 55 -12.70 -11.90 0.59
C MET A 55 -12.33 -13.39 0.68
N VAL A 56 -11.52 -13.74 1.69
CA VAL A 56 -11.14 -15.13 1.96
C VAL A 56 -12.36 -15.99 2.34
N ASN A 57 -13.25 -15.49 3.19
CA ASN A 57 -14.45 -16.22 3.61
C ASN A 57 -15.41 -16.44 2.44
N ASP A 58 -15.63 -15.42 1.60
CA ASP A 58 -16.50 -15.51 0.44
C ASP A 58 -15.95 -16.53 -0.57
N PHE A 59 -14.64 -16.54 -0.81
CA PHE A 59 -14.00 -17.58 -1.62
C PHE A 59 -14.18 -18.98 -1.04
N ASN A 60 -13.95 -19.17 0.27
CA ASN A 60 -14.07 -20.46 0.94
C ASN A 60 -15.51 -20.99 0.92
N VAL A 61 -16.53 -20.13 0.94
CA VAL A 61 -17.93 -20.51 0.80
C VAL A 61 -18.21 -21.06 -0.60
N MET A 62 -17.63 -20.45 -1.64
CA MET A 62 -17.80 -20.91 -3.03
C MET A 62 -16.99 -22.17 -3.35
N HIS A 63 -15.87 -22.39 -2.66
CA HIS A 63 -14.91 -23.46 -2.94
C HIS A 63 -14.76 -24.41 -1.74
N THR A 64 -15.83 -25.17 -1.42
CA THR A 64 -15.91 -25.99 -0.18
C THR A 64 -14.87 -27.10 -0.04
N ASN A 65 -14.22 -27.53 -1.13
CA ASN A 65 -13.23 -28.61 -1.15
C ASN A 65 -11.80 -28.15 -0.88
N VAL A 66 -11.55 -26.85 -0.83
CA VAL A 66 -10.26 -26.23 -0.56
C VAL A 66 -10.41 -25.14 0.48
N SER A 67 -9.33 -24.53 0.94
CA SER A 67 -9.42 -23.39 1.84
C SER A 67 -8.26 -22.42 1.65
N ILE A 68 -8.53 -21.15 1.92
CA ILE A 68 -7.53 -20.09 2.06
C ILE A 68 -7.65 -19.53 3.46
N LYS A 69 -6.53 -19.10 4.02
CA LYS A 69 -6.47 -18.39 5.28
C LYS A 69 -5.71 -17.08 5.07
N PHE A 70 -6.26 -15.96 5.51
CA PHE A 70 -5.53 -14.70 5.56
C PHE A 70 -4.61 -14.66 6.77
N VAL A 71 -3.33 -14.42 6.54
CA VAL A 71 -2.30 -14.24 7.57
C VAL A 71 -1.50 -12.99 7.20
N PRO A 72 -1.76 -11.84 7.84
CA PRO A 72 -1.07 -10.60 7.50
C PRO A 72 0.39 -10.62 7.95
N ILE A 73 1.25 -9.96 7.19
CA ILE A 73 2.62 -9.61 7.60
C ILE A 73 2.59 -8.16 8.07
N THR A 74 2.73 -7.93 9.37
CA THR A 74 2.46 -6.63 10.02
C THR A 74 3.68 -5.74 10.20
N SER A 75 4.89 -6.23 9.89
CA SER A 75 6.13 -5.46 9.99
C SER A 75 7.14 -5.94 8.97
N ASN A 76 7.95 -5.02 8.43
CA ASN A 76 8.97 -5.31 7.42
C ASN A 76 8.45 -6.26 6.33
N TYR A 77 7.35 -5.85 5.68
CA TYR A 77 6.55 -6.73 4.81
C TYR A 77 7.40 -7.46 3.78
N TYR A 78 8.13 -6.74 2.93
CA TYR A 78 8.90 -7.36 1.85
C TYR A 78 10.10 -8.16 2.33
N GLY A 79 10.82 -7.71 3.38
CA GLY A 79 11.93 -8.47 3.93
C GLY A 79 11.49 -9.79 4.58
N THR A 80 10.31 -9.80 5.24
CA THR A 80 9.71 -11.01 5.79
C THR A 80 9.23 -11.93 4.67
N LEU A 81 8.50 -11.39 3.69
CA LEU A 81 7.98 -12.12 2.55
C LEU A 81 9.11 -12.79 1.74
N GLU A 82 10.18 -12.06 1.44
CA GLU A 82 11.34 -12.59 0.72
C GLU A 82 12.01 -13.74 1.49
N THR A 83 12.17 -13.59 2.81
CA THR A 83 12.72 -14.63 3.68
C THR A 83 11.85 -15.90 3.64
N GLU A 84 10.54 -15.76 3.74
CA GLU A 84 9.60 -16.88 3.70
C GLU A 84 9.58 -17.54 2.31
N LEU A 85 9.57 -16.78 1.21
CA LEU A 85 9.58 -17.31 -0.14
C LEU A 85 10.89 -18.05 -0.45
N SER A 86 12.03 -17.48 -0.07
CA SER A 86 13.36 -18.12 -0.29
C SER A 86 13.53 -19.42 0.46
N SER A 87 12.85 -19.59 1.60
CA SER A 87 12.84 -20.83 2.38
C SER A 87 11.71 -21.81 1.99
N ASN A 88 10.95 -21.54 0.94
CA ASN A 88 9.77 -22.29 0.50
C ASN A 88 8.67 -22.44 1.59
N SER A 89 8.61 -21.52 2.55
CA SER A 89 7.59 -21.48 3.60
C SER A 89 6.58 -20.32 3.42
N GLY A 90 6.73 -19.56 2.36
CA GLY A 90 5.96 -18.36 2.10
C GLY A 90 4.50 -18.61 1.72
N PRO A 91 3.67 -17.55 1.74
CA PRO A 91 2.27 -17.61 1.35
C PRO A 91 2.10 -18.04 -0.10
N GLY A 92 0.92 -18.58 -0.43
CA GLY A 92 0.60 -18.97 -1.80
C GLY A 92 0.19 -17.80 -2.67
N VAL A 93 -0.51 -16.82 -2.09
CA VAL A 93 -0.88 -15.54 -2.73
C VAL A 93 -0.50 -14.40 -1.78
N PHE A 94 -0.05 -13.28 -2.33
CA PHE A 94 0.35 -12.15 -1.52
C PHE A 94 0.26 -10.82 -2.27
N TYR A 95 0.20 -9.72 -1.52
CA TYR A 95 0.27 -8.37 -2.05
C TYR A 95 1.65 -8.10 -2.66
N MET A 96 1.66 -7.43 -3.81
CA MET A 96 2.86 -7.02 -4.52
C MET A 96 2.69 -5.61 -5.05
N GLU A 97 3.55 -4.68 -4.63
CA GLU A 97 3.68 -3.39 -5.27
C GLU A 97 4.59 -3.48 -6.50
N ASN A 98 4.36 -2.59 -7.43
CA ASN A 98 5.08 -2.60 -8.70
C ASN A 98 6.55 -2.20 -8.58
N ASP A 99 6.94 -1.46 -7.57
CA ASP A 99 8.29 -0.96 -7.31
C ASP A 99 9.29 -2.08 -6.93
N VAL A 100 8.83 -3.06 -6.15
CA VAL A 100 9.64 -4.21 -5.72
C VAL A 100 9.48 -5.42 -6.63
N LEU A 101 8.53 -5.40 -7.55
CA LEU A 101 8.26 -6.52 -8.47
C LEU A 101 9.54 -7.03 -9.18
N PRO A 102 10.42 -6.18 -9.73
CA PRO A 102 11.64 -6.63 -10.40
C PRO A 102 12.57 -7.47 -9.51
N GLU A 103 12.68 -7.15 -8.22
CA GLU A 103 13.49 -7.91 -7.27
C GLU A 103 12.94 -9.33 -7.08
N PHE A 104 11.63 -9.44 -6.89
CA PHE A 104 10.95 -10.71 -6.69
C PHE A 104 10.91 -11.58 -7.97
N VAL A 105 10.81 -10.96 -9.14
CA VAL A 105 10.94 -11.65 -10.43
C VAL A 105 12.36 -12.20 -10.58
N LYS A 106 13.39 -11.40 -10.30
CA LYS A 106 14.80 -11.84 -10.36
C LYS A 106 15.09 -12.96 -9.35
N GLY A 107 14.48 -12.90 -8.16
CA GLY A 107 14.57 -13.96 -7.14
C GLY A 107 13.88 -15.27 -7.55
N GLY A 108 13.11 -15.27 -8.64
CA GLY A 108 12.36 -16.45 -9.10
C GLY A 108 11.16 -16.79 -8.22
N TYR A 109 10.71 -15.86 -7.38
CA TYR A 109 9.64 -16.10 -6.41
C TYR A 109 8.22 -16.01 -6.98
N LEU A 110 8.08 -15.36 -8.15
CA LEU A 110 6.77 -15.06 -8.74
C LEU A 110 6.43 -15.98 -9.89
N MET A 111 5.18 -16.41 -9.95
CA MET A 111 4.64 -17.17 -11.07
C MET A 111 4.23 -16.22 -12.20
N ASP A 112 4.52 -16.58 -13.47
CA ASP A 112 3.95 -15.91 -14.64
C ASP A 112 2.44 -16.19 -14.71
N LEU A 113 1.65 -15.13 -14.58
CA LEU A 113 0.19 -15.17 -14.62
C LEU A 113 -0.37 -15.04 -16.06
N THR A 114 0.46 -14.69 -17.02
CA THR A 114 0.04 -14.41 -18.40
C THR A 114 -0.75 -15.56 -19.01
N PRO A 115 -0.30 -16.84 -18.94
CA PRO A 115 -1.02 -17.95 -19.56
C PRO A 115 -2.42 -18.16 -18.98
N VAL A 116 -2.53 -18.15 -17.64
CA VAL A 116 -3.79 -18.45 -16.95
C VAL A 116 -4.81 -17.33 -17.07
N LEU A 117 -4.37 -16.07 -16.98
CA LEU A 117 -5.27 -14.92 -17.05
C LEU A 117 -5.72 -14.59 -18.48
N LYS A 118 -4.85 -14.77 -19.49
CA LYS A 118 -5.21 -14.61 -20.89
C LYS A 118 -6.15 -15.72 -21.40
N ALA A 119 -6.00 -16.94 -20.90
CA ALA A 119 -6.85 -18.06 -21.29
C ALA A 119 -8.28 -17.95 -20.75
N ASN A 120 -8.52 -17.16 -19.72
CA ASN A 120 -9.83 -17.03 -19.07
C ASN A 120 -10.60 -15.82 -19.63
N ALA A 121 -11.49 -16.08 -20.60
CA ALA A 121 -12.30 -15.03 -21.23
C ALA A 121 -13.23 -14.31 -20.23
N THR A 122 -13.72 -15.01 -19.20
CA THR A 122 -14.60 -14.43 -18.17
C THR A 122 -13.83 -13.48 -17.25
N TYR A 123 -12.55 -13.77 -16.98
CA TYR A 123 -11.69 -12.88 -16.22
C TYR A 123 -11.46 -11.55 -16.95
N ASN A 124 -11.36 -11.60 -18.27
CA ASN A 124 -11.23 -10.43 -19.14
C ASN A 124 -10.05 -9.51 -18.71
N LEU A 125 -8.83 -9.95 -18.98
CA LEU A 125 -7.60 -9.19 -18.67
C LEU A 125 -7.60 -7.80 -19.35
N SER A 126 -8.19 -7.66 -20.54
CA SER A 126 -8.30 -6.37 -21.25
C SER A 126 -9.28 -5.38 -20.60
N GLY A 127 -10.02 -5.79 -19.58
CA GLY A 127 -10.90 -4.92 -18.81
C GLY A 127 -10.18 -4.05 -17.78
N PHE A 128 -8.90 -4.29 -17.54
CA PHE A 128 -8.06 -3.43 -16.69
C PHE A 128 -7.55 -2.20 -17.45
N THR A 129 -7.24 -1.14 -16.71
CA THR A 129 -6.54 0.03 -17.25
C THR A 129 -5.13 -0.40 -17.71
N PRO A 130 -4.78 -0.27 -19.00
CA PRO A 130 -3.55 -0.83 -19.55
C PRO A 130 -2.29 -0.38 -18.83
N GLN A 131 -2.19 0.92 -18.50
CA GLN A 131 -1.03 1.47 -17.81
C GLN A 131 -0.82 0.87 -16.42
N ILE A 132 -1.88 0.43 -15.74
CA ILE A 132 -1.78 -0.26 -14.45
C ILE A 132 -1.28 -1.69 -14.66
N VAL A 133 -1.78 -2.40 -15.69
CA VAL A 133 -1.29 -3.74 -16.06
C VAL A 133 0.21 -3.68 -16.36
N ASP A 134 0.64 -2.67 -17.13
CA ASP A 134 2.05 -2.51 -17.55
C ASP A 134 3.00 -2.38 -16.36
N THR A 135 2.53 -1.85 -15.21
CA THR A 135 3.38 -1.74 -14.00
C THR A 135 3.73 -3.09 -13.36
N PHE A 136 2.97 -4.14 -13.67
CA PHE A 136 3.20 -5.51 -13.19
C PHE A 136 3.79 -6.45 -14.26
N MET A 137 4.18 -5.89 -15.40
CA MET A 137 4.81 -6.63 -16.49
C MET A 137 6.33 -6.59 -16.38
N GLN A 138 6.97 -7.75 -16.57
CA GLN A 138 8.41 -7.88 -16.80
C GLN A 138 8.63 -8.85 -17.98
N HIS A 139 9.48 -8.49 -18.92
CA HIS A 139 9.76 -9.33 -20.11
C HIS A 139 8.51 -9.82 -20.87
N SER A 140 7.50 -8.98 -20.98
CA SER A 140 6.19 -9.31 -21.58
C SER A 140 5.37 -10.38 -20.81
N GLN A 141 5.74 -10.69 -19.58
CA GLN A 141 5.03 -11.59 -18.67
C GLN A 141 4.41 -10.78 -17.53
N LEU A 142 3.20 -11.16 -17.11
CA LEU A 142 2.47 -10.53 -16.02
C LEU A 142 2.72 -11.31 -14.72
N TYR A 143 3.28 -10.67 -13.70
CA TYR A 143 3.65 -11.32 -12.45
C TYR A 143 2.74 -10.99 -11.25
N ALA A 144 1.91 -9.95 -11.38
CA ALA A 144 0.84 -9.70 -10.41
C ALA A 144 -0.44 -9.26 -11.13
N ALA A 145 -1.58 -9.75 -10.66
CA ALA A 145 -2.89 -9.30 -11.13
C ALA A 145 -3.25 -7.99 -10.44
N PRO A 146 -3.52 -6.90 -11.17
CA PRO A 146 -3.84 -5.62 -10.56
C PRO A 146 -5.03 -5.74 -9.59
N LYS A 147 -4.87 -5.26 -8.36
CA LYS A 147 -5.91 -5.26 -7.32
C LYS A 147 -6.56 -3.89 -7.19
N ASP A 148 -5.73 -2.88 -7.03
CA ASP A 148 -6.14 -1.48 -6.87
C ASP A 148 -4.98 -0.52 -7.09
N TRP A 149 -5.29 0.77 -7.08
CA TRP A 149 -4.30 1.83 -7.13
C TRP A 149 -4.77 3.06 -6.36
N SER A 150 -3.83 3.94 -6.01
CA SER A 150 -4.13 5.17 -5.29
C SER A 150 -3.11 6.27 -5.62
N PRO A 151 -3.54 7.44 -6.14
CA PRO A 151 -2.68 8.60 -6.25
C PRO A 151 -2.60 9.34 -4.91
N LEU A 152 -1.55 10.13 -4.73
CA LEU A 152 -1.54 11.15 -3.69
C LEU A 152 -2.41 12.34 -4.11
N PHE A 153 -3.05 12.95 -3.13
CA PHE A 153 -3.84 14.16 -3.28
C PHE A 153 -3.89 14.91 -1.94
N VAL A 154 -4.50 16.08 -1.94
CA VAL A 154 -4.65 16.90 -0.73
C VAL A 154 -6.04 16.69 -0.14
N LEU A 155 -6.10 16.34 1.15
CA LEU A 155 -7.30 16.48 1.96
C LEU A 155 -7.19 17.73 2.82
N PHE A 156 -8.31 18.44 3.04
CA PHE A 156 -8.36 19.60 3.92
C PHE A 156 -9.63 19.65 4.76
N ASN A 157 -9.52 20.19 5.96
CA ASN A 157 -10.60 20.30 6.94
C ASN A 157 -11.35 21.61 6.76
N LYS A 158 -12.52 21.56 6.11
CA LYS A 158 -13.35 22.75 5.87
C LYS A 158 -13.77 23.48 7.15
N ASN A 159 -13.92 22.76 8.28
CA ASN A 159 -14.26 23.38 9.56
C ASN A 159 -13.15 24.33 10.02
N ILE A 160 -11.88 23.90 9.91
CA ILE A 160 -10.73 24.76 10.23
C ILE A 160 -10.66 25.92 9.23
N PHE A 161 -10.77 25.67 7.93
CA PHE A 161 -10.72 26.72 6.91
C PHE A 161 -11.82 27.77 7.09
N ASN A 162 -13.03 27.35 7.42
CA ASN A 162 -14.16 28.28 7.69
C ASN A 162 -13.94 29.07 8.97
N ALA A 163 -13.50 28.43 10.05
CA ALA A 163 -13.22 29.10 11.32
C ALA A 163 -12.14 30.19 11.17
N GLU A 164 -11.13 29.92 10.38
CA GLU A 164 -9.99 30.82 10.16
C GLU A 164 -10.19 31.76 8.95
N HIS A 165 -11.34 31.69 8.29
CA HIS A 165 -11.65 32.49 7.09
C HIS A 165 -10.63 32.35 5.94
N VAL A 166 -10.03 31.17 5.80
CA VAL A 166 -9.05 30.85 4.75
C VAL A 166 -9.79 30.30 3.51
N PRO A 167 -9.52 30.80 2.29
CA PRO A 167 -10.09 30.27 1.07
C PRO A 167 -9.73 28.80 0.87
N TYR A 168 -10.68 28.00 0.37
CA TYR A 168 -10.43 26.61 0.06
C TYR A 168 -9.42 26.45 -1.07
N PRO A 169 -8.61 25.37 -1.03
CA PRO A 169 -7.84 24.92 -2.19
C PRO A 169 -8.73 24.80 -3.43
N THR A 170 -8.22 25.26 -4.57
CA THR A 170 -8.87 25.13 -5.87
C THR A 170 -8.23 24.00 -6.68
N ASN A 171 -8.83 23.61 -7.81
CA ASN A 171 -8.29 22.58 -8.69
C ASN A 171 -7.96 23.17 -10.07
N ASP A 172 -7.71 24.45 -10.11
CA ASP A 172 -7.39 25.22 -11.32
C ASP A 172 -5.89 25.53 -11.43
N SER A 173 -5.56 26.29 -12.47
CA SER A 173 -4.18 26.65 -12.79
C SER A 173 -3.48 27.54 -11.76
N VAL A 174 -4.19 28.04 -10.75
CA VAL A 174 -3.58 28.85 -9.68
C VAL A 174 -3.12 27.99 -8.48
N TRP A 175 -3.59 26.73 -8.35
CA TRP A 175 -3.24 25.83 -7.26
C TRP A 175 -1.82 25.28 -7.43
N ASN A 176 -0.80 26.13 -7.23
CA ASN A 176 0.62 25.80 -7.32
C ASN A 176 1.29 25.84 -5.95
N TRP A 177 2.59 25.48 -5.86
CA TRP A 177 3.35 25.48 -4.61
C TRP A 177 3.33 26.81 -3.88
N THR A 178 3.31 27.93 -4.59
CA THR A 178 3.25 29.27 -3.98
C THR A 178 1.91 29.47 -3.27
N VAL A 179 0.81 29.13 -3.92
CA VAL A 179 -0.53 29.23 -3.32
C VAL A 179 -0.73 28.22 -2.22
N PHE A 180 -0.25 26.98 -2.40
CA PHE A 180 -0.25 25.96 -1.36
C PHE A 180 0.47 26.43 -0.08
N LYS A 181 1.69 26.95 -0.22
CA LYS A 181 2.45 27.51 0.92
C LYS A 181 1.77 28.72 1.54
N HIS A 182 1.21 29.61 0.72
CA HIS A 182 0.47 30.79 1.21
C HIS A 182 -0.77 30.39 2.02
N THR A 183 -1.51 29.37 1.58
CA THR A 183 -2.66 28.80 2.33
C THR A 183 -2.21 28.34 3.72
N LEU A 184 -1.07 27.66 3.83
CA LEU A 184 -0.51 27.25 5.13
C LEU A 184 -0.09 28.44 5.99
N VAL A 185 0.44 29.52 5.37
CA VAL A 185 0.77 30.77 6.08
C VAL A 185 -0.51 31.40 6.66
N LEU A 186 -1.59 31.48 5.90
CA LEU A 186 -2.87 32.01 6.39
C LEU A 186 -3.43 31.18 7.54
N LEU A 187 -3.44 29.85 7.41
CA LEU A 187 -3.87 28.94 8.49
C LEU A 187 -3.04 29.14 9.76
N LYS A 188 -1.71 29.29 9.63
CA LYS A 188 -0.82 29.51 10.78
C LYS A 188 -1.03 30.87 11.43
N GLN A 189 -1.22 31.94 10.65
CA GLN A 189 -1.41 33.30 11.17
C GLN A 189 -2.71 33.45 11.94
N ASN A 190 -3.75 32.73 11.54
CA ASN A 190 -5.06 32.79 12.14
C ASN A 190 -5.25 31.73 13.24
N GLU A 191 -4.28 30.87 13.43
CA GLU A 191 -4.34 29.76 14.41
C GLU A 191 -4.66 30.26 15.83
N THR A 192 -5.78 29.81 16.37
CA THR A 192 -6.14 30.06 17.77
C THR A 192 -5.33 29.16 18.70
N MET A 193 -4.42 29.76 19.46
CA MET A 193 -3.65 29.05 20.48
C MET A 193 -4.55 28.65 21.66
N LEU A 194 -4.38 27.43 22.16
CA LEU A 194 -5.06 26.96 23.36
C LEU A 194 -4.55 27.68 24.62
N PRO A 195 -5.36 27.78 25.69
CA PRO A 195 -4.96 28.47 26.93
C PRO A 195 -3.68 27.91 27.59
N ASN A 196 -3.33 26.66 27.31
CA ASN A 196 -2.09 26.03 27.79
C ASN A 196 -0.87 26.29 26.89
N GLY A 197 -1.00 27.14 25.86
CA GLY A 197 0.04 27.42 24.89
C GLY A 197 0.21 26.35 23.82
N GLY A 198 -0.66 25.32 23.77
CA GLY A 198 -0.65 24.32 22.73
C GLY A 198 -1.37 24.78 21.45
N HIS A 199 -1.11 24.09 20.35
CA HIS A 199 -1.79 24.33 19.09
C HIS A 199 -3.24 23.82 19.14
N GLY A 200 -4.19 24.64 18.70
CA GLY A 200 -5.59 24.23 18.51
C GLY A 200 -5.70 23.23 17.36
N TYR A 201 -4.87 23.42 16.34
CA TYR A 201 -4.68 22.54 15.20
C TYR A 201 -3.29 22.75 14.59
N TYR A 202 -2.87 21.90 13.68
CA TYR A 202 -1.71 22.11 12.83
C TYR A 202 -2.17 22.50 11.42
N PRO A 203 -1.63 23.58 10.80
CA PRO A 203 -1.95 23.92 9.41
C PRO A 203 -1.79 22.73 8.48
N MET A 204 -0.72 21.95 8.67
CA MET A 204 -0.44 20.70 7.98
C MET A 204 0.39 19.78 8.88
N VAL A 205 0.39 18.47 8.59
CA VAL A 205 1.36 17.52 9.12
C VAL A 205 2.21 16.95 8.00
N VAL A 206 3.50 16.82 8.31
CA VAL A 206 4.50 16.19 7.42
C VAL A 206 5.32 15.19 8.23
N GLY A 207 6.06 14.33 7.54
CA GLY A 207 6.98 13.38 8.15
C GLY A 207 8.14 13.06 7.21
N PRO A 208 9.09 12.24 7.66
CA PRO A 208 10.24 11.82 6.86
C PRO A 208 9.82 10.77 5.81
N GLN A 209 8.78 11.07 5.03
CA GLN A 209 8.19 10.16 4.05
C GLN A 209 8.75 10.44 2.66
N PHE A 210 9.75 9.68 2.26
CA PHE A 210 10.44 9.87 0.98
C PHE A 210 9.47 9.82 -0.21
N ALA A 211 8.49 8.92 -0.19
CA ALA A 211 7.47 8.82 -1.22
C ALA A 211 6.67 10.13 -1.47
N ARG A 212 6.44 10.94 -0.42
CA ARG A 212 5.78 12.25 -0.59
C ARG A 212 6.71 13.25 -1.26
N ILE A 213 7.99 13.23 -0.89
CA ILE A 213 9.02 14.06 -1.53
C ILE A 213 9.12 13.74 -3.02
N LEU A 214 8.97 12.49 -3.42
CA LEU A 214 8.99 12.09 -4.84
C LEU A 214 7.82 12.68 -5.65
N ALA A 215 6.63 12.85 -5.06
CA ALA A 215 5.55 13.55 -5.73
C ALA A 215 5.96 15.00 -6.07
N PHE A 216 6.47 15.72 -5.08
CA PHE A 216 6.98 17.08 -5.28
C PHE A 216 8.21 17.12 -6.20
N MET A 217 9.05 16.10 -6.20
CA MET A 217 10.14 15.99 -7.17
C MET A 217 9.65 15.96 -8.62
N HIS A 218 8.60 15.16 -8.87
CA HIS A 218 8.00 15.09 -10.20
C HIS A 218 7.33 16.42 -10.58
N GLU A 219 6.63 17.09 -9.65
CA GLU A 219 6.07 18.43 -9.87
C GLU A 219 7.15 19.44 -10.25
N ALA A 220 8.35 19.33 -9.64
CA ALA A 220 9.54 20.14 -9.98
C ALA A 220 10.30 19.64 -11.22
N GLY A 221 9.70 18.76 -12.04
CA GLY A 221 10.27 18.23 -13.29
C GLY A 221 11.48 17.32 -13.10
N GLY A 222 11.72 16.78 -11.90
CA GLY A 222 12.85 15.93 -11.57
C GLY A 222 12.61 14.44 -11.73
N GLN A 223 13.69 13.68 -11.61
CA GLN A 223 13.68 12.22 -11.61
C GLN A 223 14.76 11.71 -10.64
N TRP A 224 14.44 10.73 -9.82
CA TRP A 224 15.37 10.19 -8.82
C TRP A 224 16.35 9.18 -9.41
N ILE A 225 15.83 8.05 -9.94
CA ILE A 225 16.62 6.98 -10.53
C ILE A 225 16.60 7.14 -12.06
N ASN A 226 17.71 6.86 -12.73
CA ASN A 226 17.79 6.92 -14.18
C ASN A 226 16.92 5.82 -14.85
N LYS A 227 16.59 6.01 -16.11
CA LYS A 227 15.69 5.10 -16.87
C LYS A 227 16.15 3.65 -16.91
N ASN A 228 17.45 3.42 -16.76
CA ASN A 228 18.04 2.08 -16.81
C ASN A 228 18.05 1.40 -15.43
N GLY A 229 17.64 2.09 -14.36
CA GLY A 229 17.65 1.54 -13.00
C GLY A 229 19.04 1.28 -12.42
N THR A 230 20.08 1.94 -12.94
CA THR A 230 21.50 1.64 -12.63
C THR A 230 22.21 2.72 -11.81
N GLY A 231 21.52 3.75 -11.40
CA GLY A 231 22.06 4.86 -10.61
C GLY A 231 21.10 6.03 -10.55
N ALA A 232 21.54 7.11 -9.92
CA ALA A 232 20.79 8.34 -9.83
C ALA A 232 20.59 8.97 -11.23
N SER A 233 19.49 9.70 -11.37
CA SER A 233 19.20 10.42 -12.60
C SER A 233 20.05 11.68 -12.72
N SER A 234 20.54 11.96 -13.94
CA SER A 234 21.16 13.26 -14.25
C SER A 234 20.19 14.44 -14.12
N ASN A 235 18.87 14.17 -14.12
CA ASN A 235 17.80 15.14 -13.90
C ASN A 235 17.29 15.12 -12.44
N SER A 236 18.18 14.97 -11.47
CA SER A 236 17.82 14.87 -10.05
C SER A 236 17.64 16.24 -9.34
N GLY A 237 17.80 17.36 -10.05
CA GLY A 237 17.64 18.71 -9.49
C GLY A 237 16.28 18.96 -8.84
N GLY A 238 15.20 18.39 -9.42
CA GLY A 238 13.87 18.42 -8.85
C GLY A 238 13.77 17.73 -7.49
N LEU A 239 14.56 16.68 -7.22
CA LEU A 239 14.63 16.05 -5.90
C LEU A 239 15.18 17.02 -4.85
N LYS A 240 16.24 17.76 -5.18
CA LYS A 240 16.78 18.80 -4.30
C LYS A 240 15.75 19.87 -3.98
N THR A 241 15.02 20.31 -5.00
CA THR A 241 13.93 21.29 -4.87
C THR A 241 12.82 20.76 -3.96
N ALA A 242 12.39 19.52 -4.15
CA ALA A 242 11.35 18.87 -3.35
C ALA A 242 11.77 18.66 -1.88
N ILE A 243 13.01 18.23 -1.62
CA ILE A 243 13.56 18.11 -0.26
C ILE A 243 13.51 19.46 0.47
N ASN A 244 13.98 20.53 -0.21
CA ASN A 244 13.94 21.87 0.37
C ASN A 244 12.51 22.35 0.62
N PHE A 245 11.59 22.09 -0.30
CA PHE A 245 10.19 22.48 -0.15
C PHE A 245 9.53 21.74 1.02
N TRP A 246 9.56 20.41 1.03
CA TRP A 246 8.89 19.56 2.02
C TRP A 246 9.44 19.78 3.44
N TYR A 247 10.76 19.76 3.59
CA TYR A 247 11.40 20.08 4.86
C TYR A 247 11.20 21.55 5.26
N GLY A 248 11.16 22.45 4.28
CA GLY A 248 10.90 23.87 4.47
C GLY A 248 9.54 24.17 5.10
N LEU A 249 8.51 23.36 4.81
CA LEU A 249 7.20 23.47 5.47
C LEU A 249 7.31 23.21 6.98
N TYR A 250 8.10 22.19 7.37
CA TYR A 250 8.36 21.88 8.77
C TYR A 250 9.26 22.92 9.44
N SER A 251 10.42 23.20 8.87
CA SER A 251 11.42 24.09 9.49
C SER A 251 10.97 25.54 9.63
N SER A 252 10.02 25.99 8.81
CA SER A 252 9.36 27.30 8.95
C SER A 252 8.15 27.28 9.91
N GLY A 253 7.82 26.11 10.46
CA GLY A 253 6.68 25.92 11.35
C GLY A 253 5.31 26.04 10.65
N LEU A 254 5.25 25.84 9.33
CA LEU A 254 4.01 25.77 8.57
C LEU A 254 3.39 24.37 8.65
N ALA A 255 4.16 23.37 9.05
CA ALA A 255 3.69 22.01 9.29
C ALA A 255 4.25 21.48 10.61
N GLY A 256 3.43 20.69 11.33
CA GLY A 256 3.86 19.86 12.45
C GLY A 256 4.38 18.49 11.97
N LEU A 257 5.05 17.75 12.85
CA LEU A 257 5.41 16.36 12.60
C LEU A 257 4.26 15.43 12.96
N ASN A 258 4.12 14.31 12.24
CA ASN A 258 3.19 13.25 12.60
C ASN A 258 3.39 12.75 14.05
N SER A 259 4.63 12.76 14.54
CA SER A 259 4.93 12.40 15.93
C SER A 259 4.36 13.34 16.98
N ASN A 260 3.88 14.52 16.58
CA ASN A 260 3.23 15.48 17.47
C ASN A 260 1.77 15.10 17.76
N LEU A 261 1.22 14.16 17.00
CA LEU A 261 -0.14 13.63 17.12
C LEU A 261 -0.12 12.12 17.42
N SER A 262 -1.21 11.61 17.94
CA SER A 262 -1.27 10.25 18.49
C SER A 262 -1.37 9.14 17.44
N ALA A 263 -1.78 9.46 16.23
CA ALA A 263 -1.97 8.44 15.19
C ALA A 263 -0.66 8.05 14.50
N GLY A 264 0.33 8.96 14.47
CA GLY A 264 1.67 8.68 13.96
C GLY A 264 1.77 8.54 12.43
N TRP A 265 0.69 8.86 11.70
CA TRP A 265 0.67 8.87 10.24
C TRP A 265 -0.38 9.88 9.70
N ASN A 266 -0.13 10.41 8.52
CA ASN A 266 -0.85 11.55 7.95
C ASN A 266 -2.38 11.41 7.97
N GLY A 267 -2.90 10.27 7.52
CA GLY A 267 -4.35 10.06 7.43
C GLY A 267 -5.03 9.94 8.80
N GLY A 268 -4.39 9.24 9.75
CA GLY A 268 -4.88 9.12 11.12
C GLY A 268 -4.84 10.45 11.86
N ASP A 269 -3.77 11.23 11.66
CA ASP A 269 -3.64 12.56 12.24
C ASP A 269 -4.71 13.50 11.70
N PHE A 270 -4.99 13.45 10.39
CA PHE A 270 -6.08 14.21 9.78
C PHE A 270 -7.44 13.80 10.32
N ALA A 271 -7.68 12.50 10.51
CA ALA A 271 -8.92 11.97 11.09
C ALA A 271 -9.22 12.47 12.51
N SER A 272 -8.19 12.95 13.24
CA SER A 272 -8.37 13.59 14.55
C SER A 272 -9.14 14.92 14.50
N GLY A 273 -9.28 15.52 13.31
CA GLY A 273 -9.88 16.84 13.12
C GLY A 273 -8.96 18.02 13.49
N LYS A 274 -7.73 17.75 13.92
CA LYS A 274 -6.75 18.75 14.37
C LYS A 274 -5.69 19.11 13.33
N VAL A 275 -5.94 18.82 12.07
CA VAL A 275 -5.03 19.09 10.95
C VAL A 275 -5.80 19.82 9.85
N GLY A 276 -5.27 20.95 9.41
CA GLY A 276 -5.87 21.77 8.35
C GLY A 276 -5.78 21.10 6.99
N MET A 277 -4.58 20.63 6.61
CA MET A 277 -4.32 19.99 5.32
C MET A 277 -3.40 18.77 5.48
N VAL A 278 -3.53 17.81 4.58
CA VAL A 278 -2.63 16.64 4.51
C VAL A 278 -2.46 16.16 3.07
N VAL A 279 -1.24 15.74 2.72
CA VAL A 279 -0.96 14.98 1.49
C VAL A 279 -1.02 13.50 1.80
N THR A 280 -1.96 12.80 1.19
CA THR A 280 -2.21 11.37 1.46
C THR A 280 -2.85 10.69 0.25
N GLY A 281 -3.06 9.38 0.32
CA GLY A 281 -3.78 8.61 -0.69
C GLY A 281 -5.20 8.23 -0.26
N THR A 282 -5.92 7.57 -1.16
CA THR A 282 -7.32 7.21 -0.95
C THR A 282 -7.54 6.21 0.18
N TRP A 283 -6.52 5.47 0.60
CA TRP A 283 -6.55 4.59 1.79
C TRP A 283 -6.91 5.33 3.10
N THR A 284 -6.80 6.66 3.11
CA THR A 284 -7.20 7.48 4.26
C THR A 284 -8.74 7.58 4.38
N VAL A 285 -9.46 7.52 3.26
CA VAL A 285 -10.90 7.82 3.25
C VAL A 285 -11.72 6.88 4.18
N PRO A 286 -11.51 5.55 4.21
CA PRO A 286 -12.22 4.69 5.17
C PRO A 286 -11.97 5.06 6.63
N VAL A 287 -10.76 5.51 6.96
CA VAL A 287 -10.41 5.95 8.33
C VAL A 287 -11.19 7.21 8.73
N LEU A 288 -11.47 8.10 7.77
CA LEU A 288 -12.31 9.28 8.02
C LEU A 288 -13.77 8.90 8.32
N MET A 289 -14.24 7.77 7.81
CA MET A 289 -15.59 7.23 8.03
C MET A 289 -15.67 6.32 9.27
N ALA A 290 -14.54 5.96 9.88
CA ALA A 290 -14.47 5.05 11.00
C ALA A 290 -14.91 5.69 12.33
N ASN A 291 -15.23 4.84 13.32
CA ASN A 291 -15.53 5.27 14.69
C ASN A 291 -14.30 5.99 15.28
N GLY A 292 -14.53 7.14 15.90
CA GLY A 292 -13.47 7.95 16.51
C GLY A 292 -12.90 9.02 15.60
N SER A 293 -13.21 8.99 14.30
CA SER A 293 -12.87 10.10 13.40
C SER A 293 -13.76 11.32 13.67
N ALA A 294 -13.16 12.52 13.59
CA ALA A 294 -13.88 13.78 13.67
C ALA A 294 -14.85 13.99 12.49
N PHE A 295 -14.66 13.28 11.39
CA PHE A 295 -15.43 13.42 10.14
C PHE A 295 -16.57 12.42 10.01
N LYS A 296 -16.64 11.40 10.85
CA LYS A 296 -17.62 10.31 10.74
C LYS A 296 -19.06 10.79 10.58
N ASN A 297 -19.45 11.80 11.35
CA ASN A 297 -20.81 12.32 11.38
C ASN A 297 -20.98 13.60 10.53
N ASP A 298 -19.89 14.11 9.93
CA ASP A 298 -19.88 15.30 9.11
C ASP A 298 -18.87 15.15 7.96
N THR A 299 -19.19 14.27 7.01
CA THR A 299 -18.36 14.04 5.83
C THR A 299 -18.33 15.24 4.88
N SER A 300 -19.28 16.18 5.00
CA SER A 300 -19.33 17.40 4.23
C SER A 300 -18.21 18.38 4.58
N SER A 301 -17.63 18.25 5.78
CA SER A 301 -16.46 19.01 6.23
C SER A 301 -15.13 18.54 5.65
N ILE A 302 -15.11 17.39 4.94
CA ILE A 302 -13.93 16.93 4.20
C ILE A 302 -13.86 17.69 2.89
N GLY A 303 -12.78 18.44 2.70
CA GLY A 303 -12.40 19.01 1.43
C GLY A 303 -11.29 18.19 0.78
N TYR A 304 -11.20 18.28 -0.54
CA TYR A 304 -10.15 17.58 -1.30
C TYR A 304 -9.71 18.42 -2.50
N ALA A 305 -8.44 18.34 -2.82
CA ALA A 305 -7.81 19.03 -3.93
C ALA A 305 -6.76 18.14 -4.58
N PHE A 306 -6.42 18.43 -5.84
CA PHE A 306 -5.28 17.80 -6.49
C PHE A 306 -3.97 18.17 -5.79
N MET A 307 -2.91 17.44 -6.11
CA MET A 307 -1.57 17.88 -5.74
C MET A 307 -1.29 19.27 -6.32
N PRO A 308 -0.59 20.16 -5.58
CA PRO A 308 -0.22 21.45 -6.12
C PRO A 308 0.85 21.28 -7.20
N TRP A 309 0.78 22.04 -8.28
CA TRP A 309 1.79 21.97 -9.32
C TRP A 309 2.95 22.98 -9.08
N ASP A 310 4.10 22.73 -9.72
CA ASP A 310 5.23 23.67 -9.83
C ASP A 310 5.60 23.84 -11.31
N MET A 311 6.57 23.09 -11.84
CA MET A 311 6.89 23.10 -13.26
C MET A 311 5.88 22.31 -14.09
N GLN A 312 5.24 21.31 -13.51
CA GLN A 312 4.22 20.47 -14.13
C GLN A 312 3.23 19.92 -13.11
N ASN A 313 2.07 19.49 -13.59
CA ASN A 313 1.14 18.69 -12.79
C ASN A 313 1.75 17.30 -12.62
N ALA A 314 1.84 16.83 -11.37
CA ALA A 314 2.30 15.47 -11.08
C ALA A 314 1.72 14.97 -9.76
N THR A 315 1.66 13.66 -9.61
CA THR A 315 1.44 12.97 -8.35
C THR A 315 2.15 11.63 -8.36
N MET A 316 2.39 11.05 -7.17
CA MET A 316 2.80 9.65 -7.05
C MET A 316 1.58 8.74 -7.05
N MET A 317 1.69 7.61 -7.73
CA MET A 317 0.68 6.56 -7.77
C MET A 317 1.26 5.27 -7.19
N PHE A 318 0.51 4.67 -6.28
CA PHE A 318 0.80 3.38 -5.66
C PHE A 318 -0.11 2.33 -6.28
N ASN A 319 0.46 1.28 -6.84
CA ASN A 319 -0.24 0.18 -7.47
C ASN A 319 -0.01 -1.10 -6.69
N VAL A 320 -1.08 -1.77 -6.32
CA VAL A 320 -1.02 -3.06 -5.63
C VAL A 320 -1.64 -4.14 -6.51
N GLY A 321 -0.94 -5.24 -6.66
CA GLY A 321 -1.41 -6.45 -7.32
C GLY A 321 -1.39 -7.65 -6.38
N LEU A 322 -1.98 -8.76 -6.83
CA LEU A 322 -1.88 -10.07 -6.20
C LEU A 322 -0.91 -10.93 -7.00
N ALA A 323 0.15 -11.41 -6.36
CA ALA A 323 1.12 -12.32 -6.94
C ALA A 323 0.96 -13.74 -6.40
N ILE A 324 1.40 -14.73 -7.17
CA ILE A 324 1.42 -16.15 -6.79
C ILE A 324 2.87 -16.61 -6.58
N ASN A 325 3.10 -17.33 -5.49
CA ASN A 325 4.35 -18.02 -5.23
C ASN A 325 4.65 -19.07 -6.32
N SER A 326 5.84 -18.97 -6.92
CA SER A 326 6.26 -19.88 -8.01
C SER A 326 6.48 -21.35 -7.55
N HIS A 327 6.69 -21.58 -6.25
CA HIS A 327 7.08 -22.90 -5.69
C HIS A 327 5.88 -23.74 -5.21
N LEU A 328 4.66 -23.41 -5.59
CA LEU A 328 3.45 -24.13 -5.21
C LEU A 328 3.31 -25.49 -5.92
N THR A 329 2.78 -26.49 -5.21
CA THR A 329 2.29 -27.72 -5.82
C THR A 329 1.15 -27.43 -6.81
N SER A 330 0.86 -28.34 -7.74
CA SER A 330 -0.20 -28.16 -8.73
C SER A 330 -1.57 -27.83 -8.12
N THR A 331 -1.92 -28.49 -7.00
CA THR A 331 -3.18 -28.21 -6.29
C THR A 331 -3.19 -26.82 -5.64
N GLN A 332 -2.11 -26.45 -4.98
CA GLN A 332 -1.98 -25.13 -4.36
C GLN A 332 -1.99 -24.03 -5.42
N ARG A 333 -1.31 -24.23 -6.54
CA ARG A 333 -1.32 -23.32 -7.69
C ARG A 333 -2.74 -23.11 -8.20
N TRP A 334 -3.49 -24.18 -8.41
CA TRP A 334 -4.90 -24.07 -8.85
C TRP A 334 -5.73 -23.22 -7.86
N ILE A 335 -5.57 -23.43 -6.54
CA ILE A 335 -6.28 -22.64 -5.52
C ILE A 335 -5.90 -21.15 -5.65
N ALA A 336 -4.62 -20.86 -5.78
CA ALA A 336 -4.09 -19.50 -5.91
C ALA A 336 -4.62 -18.80 -7.17
N GLU A 337 -4.63 -19.49 -8.32
CA GLU A 337 -5.18 -18.99 -9.58
C GLU A 337 -6.67 -18.67 -9.47
N GLN A 338 -7.48 -19.58 -8.86
CA GLN A 338 -8.89 -19.34 -8.63
C GLN A 338 -9.13 -18.14 -7.70
N PHE A 339 -8.32 -18.01 -6.65
CA PHE A 339 -8.45 -16.90 -5.69
C PHE A 339 -8.11 -15.55 -6.33
N ILE A 340 -7.03 -15.47 -7.10
CA ILE A 340 -6.68 -14.24 -7.83
C ILE A 340 -7.80 -13.87 -8.81
N MET A 341 -8.29 -14.81 -9.60
CA MET A 341 -9.38 -14.56 -10.54
C MET A 341 -10.69 -14.16 -9.84
N PHE A 342 -10.95 -14.70 -8.65
CA PHE A 342 -12.07 -14.27 -7.83
C PHE A 342 -11.88 -12.85 -7.31
N PHE A 343 -10.74 -12.58 -6.67
CA PHE A 343 -10.47 -11.32 -6.00
C PHE A 343 -10.40 -10.14 -6.97
N THR A 344 -9.60 -10.28 -8.04
CA THR A 344 -9.35 -9.23 -9.03
C THR A 344 -10.27 -9.31 -10.26
N GLY A 345 -11.19 -10.27 -10.29
CA GLY A 345 -12.25 -10.35 -11.28
C GLY A 345 -13.27 -9.23 -11.14
N PRO A 346 -14.16 -9.01 -12.13
CA PRO A 346 -15.08 -7.87 -12.13
C PRO A 346 -15.94 -7.76 -10.86
N SER A 347 -16.43 -8.89 -10.34
CA SER A 347 -17.28 -8.90 -9.12
C SER A 347 -16.46 -8.75 -7.84
N GLY A 348 -15.30 -9.41 -7.75
CA GLY A 348 -14.41 -9.34 -6.58
C GLY A 348 -13.80 -7.95 -6.42
N GLU A 349 -13.29 -7.37 -7.50
CA GLU A 349 -12.75 -5.99 -7.44
C GLU A 349 -13.85 -4.97 -7.10
N LYS A 350 -15.06 -5.12 -7.67
CA LYS A 350 -16.19 -4.27 -7.28
C LYS A 350 -16.51 -4.38 -5.79
N LEU A 351 -16.47 -5.59 -5.22
CA LEU A 351 -16.65 -5.81 -3.79
C LEU A 351 -15.53 -5.14 -2.98
N TRP A 352 -14.27 -5.32 -3.38
CA TRP A 352 -13.11 -4.71 -2.75
C TRP A 352 -13.22 -3.18 -2.72
N VAL A 353 -13.40 -2.54 -3.88
CA VAL A 353 -13.47 -1.07 -3.95
C VAL A 353 -14.74 -0.49 -3.35
N SER A 354 -15.80 -1.31 -3.13
CA SER A 354 -17.02 -0.88 -2.42
C SER A 354 -16.77 -0.48 -0.97
N LYS A 355 -15.58 -0.75 -0.46
CA LYS A 355 -15.14 -0.36 0.88
C LYS A 355 -14.38 0.98 0.90
N GLY A 356 -14.13 1.55 -0.28
CA GLY A 356 -13.53 2.88 -0.42
C GLY A 356 -12.04 2.97 -0.09
N LEU A 357 -11.32 1.85 -0.02
CA LEU A 357 -9.89 1.81 0.33
C LEU A 357 -9.01 2.40 -0.78
N ALA A 358 -9.34 2.12 -2.04
CA ALA A 358 -8.53 2.50 -3.19
C ALA A 358 -9.38 2.61 -4.45
N LEU A 359 -8.76 2.96 -5.57
CA LEU A 359 -9.43 3.04 -6.86
C LEU A 359 -9.38 1.70 -7.57
N PRO A 360 -10.42 1.36 -8.36
CA PRO A 360 -10.43 0.14 -9.16
C PRO A 360 -9.39 0.19 -10.28
N SER A 361 -8.73 -0.94 -10.50
CA SER A 361 -7.84 -1.15 -11.64
C SER A 361 -8.61 -1.45 -12.94
N ARG A 362 -9.90 -1.88 -12.83
CA ARG A 362 -10.77 -2.12 -13.98
C ARG A 362 -11.46 -0.85 -14.45
N THR A 363 -11.23 -0.48 -15.71
CA THR A 363 -11.76 0.73 -16.34
C THR A 363 -13.28 0.82 -16.22
N ALA A 364 -14.01 -0.28 -16.48
CA ALA A 364 -15.47 -0.26 -16.43
C ALA A 364 -16.05 0.03 -15.04
N ILE A 365 -15.34 -0.33 -13.97
CA ILE A 365 -15.74 -0.01 -12.59
C ILE A 365 -15.39 1.45 -12.29
N LEU A 366 -14.16 1.87 -12.61
CA LEU A 366 -13.65 3.22 -12.39
C LEU A 366 -14.54 4.28 -13.05
N GLU A 367 -14.96 4.04 -14.29
CA GLU A 367 -15.77 4.97 -15.06
C GLU A 367 -17.27 4.89 -14.78
N SER A 368 -17.72 3.88 -14.01
CA SER A 368 -19.13 3.68 -13.74
C SER A 368 -19.76 4.82 -12.93
N SER A 369 -21.01 5.18 -13.24
CA SER A 369 -21.80 6.11 -12.44
C SER A 369 -21.94 5.62 -10.98
N TRP A 370 -22.02 4.29 -10.78
CA TRP A 370 -22.08 3.72 -9.46
C TRP A 370 -20.84 4.11 -8.63
N TYR A 371 -19.61 3.93 -9.18
CA TYR A 371 -18.39 4.27 -8.46
C TYR A 371 -18.28 5.78 -8.19
N LYS A 372 -18.49 6.59 -9.21
CA LYS A 372 -18.41 8.06 -9.11
C LYS A 372 -19.40 8.64 -8.10
N THR A 373 -20.61 8.09 -8.01
CA THR A 373 -21.62 8.55 -7.05
C THR A 373 -21.33 8.11 -5.62
N ASN A 374 -20.87 6.86 -5.42
CA ASN A 374 -20.69 6.33 -4.06
C ASN A 374 -19.32 6.64 -3.47
N PHE A 375 -18.30 6.95 -4.30
CA PHE A 375 -16.92 7.21 -3.89
C PHE A 375 -16.38 8.51 -4.52
N PRO A 376 -17.03 9.66 -4.24
CA PRO A 376 -16.70 10.92 -4.93
C PRO A 376 -15.26 11.39 -4.63
N ILE A 377 -14.73 11.20 -3.43
CA ILE A 377 -13.37 11.59 -3.05
C ILE A 377 -12.34 10.75 -3.85
N GLN A 378 -12.53 9.43 -3.90
CA GLN A 378 -11.64 8.53 -4.64
C GLN A 378 -11.73 8.80 -6.14
N SER A 379 -12.95 8.95 -6.65
CA SER A 379 -13.18 9.27 -8.06
C SER A 379 -12.48 10.56 -8.47
N PHE A 380 -12.60 11.61 -7.66
CA PHE A 380 -11.90 12.87 -7.85
C PHE A 380 -10.37 12.68 -7.84
N ALA A 381 -9.82 11.96 -6.83
CA ALA A 381 -8.40 11.67 -6.78
C ALA A 381 -7.91 10.96 -8.05
N GLY A 382 -8.74 10.05 -8.60
CA GLY A 382 -8.46 9.32 -9.82
C GLY A 382 -8.36 10.18 -11.09
N GLU A 383 -8.93 11.38 -11.11
CA GLU A 383 -8.79 12.31 -12.25
C GLU A 383 -7.34 12.78 -12.46
N GLN A 384 -6.46 12.61 -11.48
CA GLN A 384 -5.02 12.88 -11.62
C GLN A 384 -4.25 11.78 -12.37
N PHE A 385 -4.88 10.67 -12.77
CA PHE A 385 -4.22 9.55 -13.44
C PHE A 385 -3.32 9.96 -14.62
N PRO A 386 -3.71 10.92 -15.50
CA PRO A 386 -2.83 11.35 -16.60
C PRO A 386 -1.51 11.99 -16.15
N HIS A 387 -1.43 12.43 -14.90
CA HIS A 387 -0.27 13.08 -14.29
C HIS A 387 0.38 12.21 -13.20
N ALA A 388 -0.05 10.96 -13.07
CA ALA A 388 0.43 10.05 -12.04
C ALA A 388 1.72 9.35 -12.47
N TYR A 389 2.71 9.37 -11.59
CA TYR A 389 3.97 8.66 -11.73
C TYR A 389 3.96 7.46 -10.78
N GLY A 390 4.07 6.26 -11.35
CA GLY A 390 4.30 5.04 -10.57
C GLY A 390 5.77 4.91 -10.16
N TRP A 391 6.02 4.04 -9.21
CA TRP A 391 7.38 3.65 -8.80
C TRP A 391 8.02 2.67 -9.82
N ASN A 392 7.95 2.99 -11.10
CA ASN A 392 8.41 2.11 -12.17
C ASN A 392 9.92 2.29 -12.40
N TYR A 393 10.70 1.99 -11.37
CA TYR A 393 12.15 1.96 -11.47
C TYR A 393 12.58 0.55 -11.89
N ASN A 394 13.13 0.41 -13.08
CA ASN A 394 13.59 -0.88 -13.60
C ASN A 394 14.89 -1.32 -12.91
N THR A 395 14.81 -1.59 -11.60
CA THR A 395 15.95 -2.01 -10.78
C THR A 395 15.60 -3.19 -9.89
N THR A 396 16.58 -4.04 -9.63
CA THR A 396 16.48 -5.22 -8.76
C THR A 396 17.08 -4.99 -7.38
N ASN A 397 17.21 -3.75 -6.96
CA ASN A 397 17.68 -3.37 -5.62
C ASN A 397 16.91 -2.13 -5.11
N PHE A 398 15.61 -2.08 -5.40
CA PHE A 398 14.77 -0.93 -5.06
C PHE A 398 14.61 -0.77 -3.56
N GLN A 399 14.30 -1.88 -2.84
CA GLN A 399 14.06 -1.84 -1.40
C GLN A 399 15.26 -1.25 -0.62
N ALA A 400 16.47 -1.73 -0.91
CA ALA A 400 17.66 -1.21 -0.24
C ALA A 400 17.91 0.27 -0.58
N THR A 401 17.67 0.66 -1.83
CA THR A 401 17.86 2.04 -2.31
C THR A 401 16.86 3.00 -1.69
N GLU A 402 15.58 2.60 -1.64
CA GLU A 402 14.51 3.39 -1.01
C GLU A 402 14.72 3.51 0.51
N SER A 403 15.05 2.41 1.19
CA SER A 403 15.33 2.39 2.63
C SER A 403 16.51 3.29 2.99
N ALA A 404 17.57 3.30 2.19
CA ALA A 404 18.69 4.22 2.38
C ALA A 404 18.25 5.69 2.22
N ALA A 405 17.54 6.01 1.14
CA ALA A 405 17.01 7.36 0.92
C ALA A 405 16.05 7.79 2.05
N HIS A 406 15.16 6.91 2.48
CA HIS A 406 14.26 7.16 3.61
C HIS A 406 15.03 7.46 4.91
N SER A 407 16.08 6.69 5.22
CA SER A 407 16.92 6.89 6.41
C SER A 407 17.60 8.26 6.41
N VAL A 408 18.05 8.73 5.24
CA VAL A 408 18.62 10.07 5.07
C VAL A 408 17.56 11.15 5.36
N ILE A 409 16.32 10.97 4.92
CA ILE A 409 15.23 11.90 5.21
C ILE A 409 14.86 11.88 6.70
N VAL A 410 14.92 10.73 7.37
CA VAL A 410 14.78 10.65 8.84
C VAL A 410 15.82 11.48 9.54
N ASP A 411 17.10 11.41 9.13
CA ASP A 411 18.17 12.20 9.71
C ASP A 411 18.02 13.71 9.43
N LEU A 412 17.50 14.09 8.27
CA LEU A 412 17.15 15.47 7.96
C LEU A 412 16.07 16.00 8.93
N PHE A 413 14.98 15.28 9.11
CA PHE A 413 13.90 15.69 10.02
C PHE A 413 14.31 15.64 11.50
N ALA A 414 15.29 14.85 11.86
CA ALA A 414 15.93 14.85 13.17
C ALA A 414 16.91 16.02 13.37
N GLY A 415 17.14 16.87 12.35
CA GLY A 415 18.06 18.01 12.41
C GLY A 415 19.53 17.63 12.43
N LYS A 416 19.90 16.39 12.08
CA LYS A 416 21.29 15.92 12.06
C LYS A 416 22.06 16.40 10.83
N ILE A 417 21.36 16.62 9.72
CA ILE A 417 21.92 17.04 8.43
C ILE A 417 21.09 18.17 7.82
N THR A 418 21.69 18.89 6.90
CA THR A 418 21.02 19.94 6.12
C THR A 418 20.30 19.35 4.90
N PRO A 419 19.34 20.07 4.30
CA PRO A 419 18.68 19.62 3.05
C PRO A 419 19.67 19.36 1.89
N THR A 420 20.75 20.15 1.80
CA THR A 420 21.78 19.90 0.78
C THR A 420 22.54 18.61 1.05
N GLN A 421 22.93 18.37 2.30
CA GLN A 421 23.58 17.10 2.68
C GLN A 421 22.63 15.90 2.47
N ALA A 422 21.34 16.06 2.76
CA ALA A 422 20.36 15.01 2.52
C ALA A 422 20.27 14.66 1.02
N TYR A 423 20.18 15.67 0.16
CA TYR A 423 20.20 15.45 -1.29
C TYR A 423 21.47 14.73 -1.74
N ASP A 424 22.65 15.22 -1.35
CA ASP A 424 23.95 14.65 -1.76
C ASP A 424 24.08 13.19 -1.28
N GLN A 425 23.66 12.90 -0.04
CA GLN A 425 23.68 11.54 0.50
C GLN A 425 22.71 10.62 -0.25
N ILE A 426 21.48 11.04 -0.55
CA ILE A 426 20.52 10.25 -1.32
C ILE A 426 21.08 9.89 -2.69
N ILE A 427 21.71 10.84 -3.40
CA ILE A 427 22.33 10.58 -4.70
C ILE A 427 23.46 9.55 -4.58
N ASN A 428 24.35 9.73 -3.61
CA ASN A 428 25.49 8.83 -3.39
C ASN A 428 25.02 7.41 -3.00
N GLU A 429 24.05 7.29 -2.11
CA GLU A 429 23.47 5.99 -1.73
C GLU A 429 22.73 5.33 -2.90
N THR A 430 22.03 6.10 -3.72
CA THR A 430 21.39 5.60 -4.93
C THR A 430 22.41 5.03 -5.90
N ASP A 431 23.48 5.76 -6.18
CA ASP A 431 24.57 5.29 -7.06
C ASP A 431 25.30 4.07 -6.49
N ALA A 432 25.53 4.04 -5.17
CA ALA A 432 26.18 2.92 -4.49
C ALA A 432 25.33 1.64 -4.55
N ASN A 433 24.03 1.75 -4.24
CA ASN A 433 23.12 0.61 -4.21
C ASN A 433 22.79 0.07 -5.60
N LEU A 434 22.78 0.93 -6.63
CA LEU A 434 22.41 0.54 -8.01
C LEU A 434 23.61 0.25 -8.90
N LYS A 435 24.83 0.46 -8.41
CA LYS A 435 26.06 0.16 -9.17
C LYS A 435 26.19 -1.34 -9.43
N GLY A 436 26.22 -1.71 -10.71
CA GLY A 436 26.35 -3.11 -11.12
C GLY A 436 25.05 -3.91 -11.06
N THR A 437 23.90 -3.28 -10.75
CA THR A 437 22.60 -3.90 -10.99
C THR A 437 22.40 -3.98 -12.51
N SER A 438 22.12 -5.19 -12.99
CA SER A 438 21.77 -5.33 -14.41
C SER A 438 20.37 -4.76 -14.64
N THR A 439 20.19 -4.02 -15.74
CA THR A 439 18.85 -3.84 -16.33
C THR A 439 18.23 -5.21 -16.56
N LEU A 440 17.04 -5.43 -16.04
CA LEU A 440 16.26 -6.62 -16.37
C LEU A 440 15.77 -6.59 -17.80
#